data_0ea7e2ecc9080a70d96fab78284126bf
#
_entry.id   0ea7e2ecc9080a70d96fab78284126bf
#
_cell.length_a   1.000
_cell.length_b   1.000
_cell.length_c   1.000
_cell.angle_alpha   90.00
_cell.angle_beta   90.00
_cell.angle_gamma   90.00
#
_symmetry.space_group_name_H-M   'P 1'
#
loop_
_entity.id
_entity.type
_entity.pdbx_description
1 polymer ?
#
loop_
_entity_poly.entity_id
_entity_poly.type
_entity_poly.pdbx_seq_one_letter_code
_entity_poly.pdbx_strand_id
1 'polypeptide(L)'
;MTHCADDRTVIQRVAGKDASKQFWKYHNESILKKYQKQLQVGSLDSKAKPAQVTPPTPSATPPPSEKKETVVPSPEPGVIAPAPGPGAEEEAEAMDPYGDLVPYADPSWYQSYHTPYFNDTHAALRAEIREWVEEAIMPNVTEWDEAKKVPDSIYKAMGERGYLAGTLGIHPYPLELAGGRKVKSVPPEKWDLFHEMLLTDELSRTGSGGFVWNVLGGFGIGCPPLVKFGKKELVNRIVPEILSGDKRICLAITEPDAGSDVANLGCEAKLTEDGKHYIVNGEKKWITNGIW
;
A
#
# COMPACT_ATOMS: atom_id res chain seq x y z
N MET A 1 8.30 -3.73 -14.00
CA MET A 1 7.70 -5.04 -14.37
C MET A 1 6.20 -4.91 -14.36
N THR A 2 5.67 -4.65 -15.51
CA THR A 2 4.26 -4.57 -15.86
C THR A 2 3.63 -5.97 -15.88
N HIS A 3 3.12 -6.49 -14.77
CA HIS A 3 2.39 -7.77 -14.78
C HIS A 3 1.31 -7.89 -13.70
N CYS A 4 0.75 -6.79 -13.24
CA CYS A 4 -0.53 -6.79 -12.54
C CYS A 4 -1.55 -5.85 -13.20
N ALA A 5 -1.32 -5.47 -14.44
CA ALA A 5 -2.35 -4.84 -15.23
C ALA A 5 -3.18 -5.95 -15.86
N ASP A 6 -4.36 -6.17 -15.29
CA ASP A 6 -5.48 -6.76 -15.99
C ASP A 6 -5.50 -8.29 -16.13
N ASP A 7 -5.58 -9.01 -15.00
CA ASP A 7 -5.99 -10.43 -14.99
C ASP A 7 -7.29 -10.67 -15.76
N ARG A 8 -8.18 -9.67 -15.85
CA ARG A 8 -9.41 -9.72 -16.65
C ARG A 8 -9.10 -9.83 -18.14
N THR A 9 -8.08 -9.13 -18.64
CA THR A 9 -7.68 -9.19 -20.06
C THR A 9 -7.10 -10.54 -20.43
N VAL A 10 -6.37 -11.19 -19.56
CA VAL A 10 -5.84 -12.54 -19.82
C VAL A 10 -6.98 -13.56 -19.92
N ILE A 11 -7.90 -13.53 -18.97
CA ILE A 11 -9.07 -14.41 -18.96
C ILE A 11 -9.98 -14.13 -20.16
N GLN A 12 -10.23 -12.85 -20.50
CA GLN A 12 -11.04 -12.49 -21.67
C GLN A 12 -10.43 -12.95 -23.00
N ARG A 13 -9.11 -12.88 -23.15
CA ARG A 13 -8.41 -13.32 -24.38
C ARG A 13 -8.51 -14.82 -24.62
N VAL A 14 -8.68 -15.60 -23.59
CA VAL A 14 -8.78 -17.07 -23.65
C VAL A 14 -10.21 -17.58 -23.42
N ALA A 15 -11.16 -16.70 -23.14
CA ALA A 15 -12.56 -17.08 -22.97
C ALA A 15 -13.11 -17.78 -24.21
N GLY A 16 -13.71 -18.96 -24.03
CA GLY A 16 -14.25 -19.79 -25.11
C GLY A 16 -13.18 -20.54 -25.93
N LYS A 17 -11.91 -20.50 -25.53
CA LYS A 17 -10.79 -21.19 -26.19
C LYS A 17 -10.09 -22.14 -25.22
N ASP A 18 -9.29 -23.06 -25.76
CA ASP A 18 -8.39 -23.86 -24.93
C ASP A 18 -7.25 -22.99 -24.37
N ALA A 19 -7.28 -22.76 -23.07
CA ALA A 19 -6.29 -21.97 -22.35
C ALA A 19 -5.18 -22.82 -21.70
N SER A 20 -5.15 -24.13 -21.96
CA SER A 20 -4.20 -25.06 -21.32
C SER A 20 -2.76 -24.62 -21.44
N LYS A 21 -2.35 -24.15 -22.62
CA LYS A 21 -0.97 -23.69 -22.86
C LYS A 21 -0.59 -22.48 -22.00
N GLN A 22 -1.54 -21.53 -21.79
CA GLN A 22 -1.34 -20.36 -20.95
C GLN A 22 -1.32 -20.76 -19.47
N PHE A 23 -2.22 -21.67 -19.08
CA PHE A 23 -2.30 -22.19 -17.73
C PHE A 23 -0.99 -22.86 -17.30
N TRP A 24 -0.48 -23.81 -18.11
CA TRP A 24 0.74 -24.55 -17.81
C TRP A 24 2.02 -23.71 -17.80
N LYS A 25 1.96 -22.49 -18.33
CA LYS A 25 3.08 -21.57 -18.24
C LYS A 25 3.33 -21.06 -16.82
N TYR A 26 2.29 -21.02 -15.99
CA TYR A 26 2.29 -20.42 -14.65
C TYR A 26 1.97 -21.40 -13.53
N HIS A 27 1.45 -22.58 -13.85
CA HIS A 27 1.01 -23.58 -12.88
C HIS A 27 1.57 -24.95 -13.22
N ASN A 28 1.80 -25.79 -12.21
CA ASN A 28 2.23 -27.18 -12.37
C ASN A 28 1.10 -28.17 -11.99
N GLU A 29 1.30 -29.45 -12.34
CA GLU A 29 0.30 -30.49 -12.07
C GLU A 29 0.02 -30.71 -10.58
N SER A 30 0.98 -30.45 -9.71
CA SER A 30 0.80 -30.68 -8.27
C SER A 30 -0.25 -29.73 -7.69
N ILE A 31 -0.32 -28.50 -8.19
CA ILE A 31 -1.34 -27.52 -7.79
C ILE A 31 -2.73 -28.00 -8.20
N LEU A 32 -2.87 -28.49 -9.45
CA LEU A 32 -4.16 -29.02 -9.89
C LEU A 32 -4.61 -30.20 -9.04
N LYS A 33 -3.75 -31.18 -8.80
CA LYS A 33 -4.07 -32.37 -8.00
C LYS A 33 -4.47 -32.01 -6.57
N LYS A 34 -3.81 -31.01 -5.98
CA LYS A 34 -4.10 -30.53 -4.62
C LYS A 34 -5.51 -29.95 -4.49
N TYR A 35 -5.93 -29.16 -5.46
CA TYR A 35 -7.21 -28.44 -5.39
C TYR A 35 -8.34 -29.08 -6.21
N GLN A 36 -8.06 -30.12 -7.00
CA GLN A 36 -9.02 -30.77 -7.88
C GLN A 36 -10.33 -31.13 -7.16
N LYS A 37 -10.26 -31.74 -5.99
CA LYS A 37 -11.44 -32.17 -5.24
C LYS A 37 -12.32 -31.01 -4.76
N GLN A 38 -11.76 -29.85 -4.58
CA GLN A 38 -12.47 -28.68 -4.04
C GLN A 38 -12.97 -27.75 -5.15
N LEU A 39 -12.23 -27.64 -6.25
CA LEU A 39 -12.49 -26.65 -7.27
C LEU A 39 -13.03 -27.23 -8.57
N GLN A 40 -13.00 -28.55 -8.76
CA GLN A 40 -13.55 -29.18 -9.94
C GLN A 40 -15.09 -29.13 -9.89
N VAL A 41 -15.68 -28.27 -10.73
CA VAL A 41 -17.14 -28.09 -10.84
C VAL A 41 -17.78 -28.99 -11.88
N GLY A 42 -16.97 -29.69 -12.71
CA GLY A 42 -17.44 -30.60 -13.74
C GLY A 42 -16.31 -31.15 -14.61
N SER A 43 -16.63 -32.00 -15.55
CA SER A 43 -15.75 -32.48 -16.61
C SER A 43 -16.37 -32.18 -17.97
N LEU A 44 -15.53 -31.79 -18.94
CA LEU A 44 -15.97 -31.60 -20.31
C LEU A 44 -16.12 -32.97 -20.99
N ASP A 45 -17.30 -33.22 -21.53
CA ASP A 45 -17.54 -34.44 -22.31
C ASP A 45 -16.90 -34.28 -23.70
N SER A 46 -15.97 -35.15 -24.06
CA SER A 46 -15.17 -35.06 -25.31
C SER A 46 -16.01 -35.21 -26.59
N LYS A 47 -17.32 -35.42 -26.48
CA LYS A 47 -18.28 -35.60 -27.59
C LYS A 47 -19.31 -34.48 -27.71
N ALA A 48 -19.31 -33.48 -26.87
CA ALA A 48 -20.27 -32.38 -26.97
C ALA A 48 -19.84 -31.38 -28.06
N LYS A 49 -20.64 -31.25 -29.11
CA LYS A 49 -20.52 -30.12 -30.04
C LYS A 49 -20.67 -28.79 -29.27
N PRO A 50 -19.92 -27.74 -29.62
CA PRO A 50 -20.07 -26.44 -28.96
C PRO A 50 -21.51 -25.97 -29.10
N ALA A 51 -22.19 -25.80 -27.98
CA ALA A 51 -23.50 -25.17 -27.95
C ALA A 51 -23.32 -23.69 -28.35
N GLN A 52 -24.09 -23.22 -29.32
CA GLN A 52 -24.19 -21.81 -29.63
C GLN A 52 -24.70 -21.09 -28.38
N VAL A 53 -23.86 -20.28 -27.77
CA VAL A 53 -24.25 -19.40 -26.65
C VAL A 53 -25.08 -18.29 -27.24
N THR A 54 -26.41 -18.39 -27.14
CA THR A 54 -27.28 -17.21 -27.29
C THR A 54 -27.05 -16.28 -26.11
N PRO A 55 -26.96 -14.94 -26.35
CA PRO A 55 -26.81 -13.97 -25.24
C PRO A 55 -28.00 -14.16 -24.28
N PRO A 56 -27.77 -14.06 -22.95
CA PRO A 56 -28.87 -14.15 -22.00
C PRO A 56 -29.82 -12.96 -22.22
N THR A 57 -31.07 -13.26 -22.43
CA THR A 57 -32.19 -12.32 -22.42
C THR A 57 -32.19 -11.64 -21.04
N PRO A 58 -32.35 -10.32 -20.96
CA PRO A 58 -32.39 -9.63 -19.66
C PRO A 58 -33.55 -10.21 -18.84
N SER A 59 -33.22 -10.85 -17.73
CA SER A 59 -34.20 -11.34 -16.77
C SER A 59 -34.95 -10.17 -16.18
N ALA A 60 -36.29 -10.22 -16.26
CA ALA A 60 -37.18 -9.23 -15.70
C ALA A 60 -36.88 -9.11 -14.17
N THR A 61 -36.65 -7.89 -13.73
CA THR A 61 -36.53 -7.52 -12.32
C THR A 61 -37.78 -7.95 -11.56
N PRO A 62 -37.69 -8.68 -10.46
CA PRO A 62 -38.87 -8.97 -9.63
C PRO A 62 -39.43 -7.67 -9.05
N PRO A 63 -40.76 -7.57 -8.85
CA PRO A 63 -41.39 -6.37 -8.32
C PRO A 63 -40.88 -6.08 -6.89
N PRO A 64 -40.72 -4.79 -6.53
CA PRO A 64 -40.23 -4.42 -5.23
C PRO A 64 -41.21 -4.84 -4.13
N SER A 65 -40.72 -5.56 -3.14
CA SER A 65 -41.47 -5.80 -1.90
C SER A 65 -41.61 -4.50 -1.14
N GLU A 66 -42.85 -4.09 -0.85
CA GLU A 66 -43.16 -2.96 0.02
C GLU A 66 -42.54 -3.13 1.40
N LYS A 67 -41.41 -2.51 1.64
CA LYS A 67 -40.95 -2.19 3.01
C LYS A 67 -41.49 -0.81 3.34
N LYS A 68 -42.29 -0.73 4.37
CA LYS A 68 -42.69 0.54 4.99
C LYS A 68 -41.44 1.32 5.35
N GLU A 69 -41.14 2.34 4.60
CA GLU A 69 -40.15 3.35 4.94
C GLU A 69 -40.68 4.18 6.08
N THR A 70 -39.97 4.13 7.19
CA THR A 70 -40.09 5.15 8.24
C THR A 70 -39.43 6.38 7.69
N VAL A 71 -40.22 7.37 7.32
CA VAL A 71 -39.74 8.66 6.81
C VAL A 71 -38.98 9.35 7.96
N VAL A 72 -37.66 9.36 7.89
CA VAL A 72 -36.82 10.28 8.65
C VAL A 72 -36.87 11.61 7.91
N PRO A 73 -37.29 12.72 8.54
CA PRO A 73 -37.33 14.00 7.87
C PRO A 73 -35.93 14.38 7.38
N SER A 74 -35.84 14.71 6.09
CA SER A 74 -34.63 15.30 5.51
C SER A 74 -34.31 16.59 6.27
N PRO A 75 -33.02 16.84 6.58
CA PRO A 75 -32.63 18.14 7.09
C PRO A 75 -32.96 19.19 6.01
N GLU A 76 -33.58 20.25 6.45
CA GLU A 76 -33.83 21.44 5.62
C GLU A 76 -32.52 21.90 4.95
N PRO A 77 -32.56 22.38 3.70
CA PRO A 77 -31.36 22.89 3.06
C PRO A 77 -30.79 24.03 3.90
N GLY A 78 -29.59 23.78 4.47
CA GLY A 78 -28.89 24.75 5.27
C GLY A 78 -28.76 26.06 4.49
N VAL A 79 -29.10 27.15 5.14
CA VAL A 79 -28.93 28.51 4.65
C VAL A 79 -27.47 28.65 4.20
N ILE A 80 -27.25 28.82 2.92
CA ILE A 80 -25.96 29.18 2.35
C ILE A 80 -25.58 30.50 3.03
N ALA A 81 -24.51 30.53 3.81
CA ALA A 81 -23.99 31.74 4.37
C ALA A 81 -23.76 32.75 3.24
N PRO A 82 -24.17 34.03 3.42
CA PRO A 82 -23.94 35.02 2.39
C PRO A 82 -22.46 35.13 2.08
N ALA A 83 -22.13 35.25 0.79
CA ALA A 83 -20.76 35.47 0.35
C ALA A 83 -20.16 36.64 1.13
N PRO A 84 -18.89 36.57 1.56
CA PRO A 84 -18.23 37.69 2.23
C PRO A 84 -18.28 38.91 1.36
N GLY A 85 -18.68 40.03 1.96
CA GLY A 85 -18.77 41.31 1.26
C GLY A 85 -17.42 41.80 0.78
N PRO A 86 -17.37 42.72 -0.21
CA PRO A 86 -16.13 43.26 -0.75
C PRO A 86 -15.42 44.08 0.35
N GLY A 87 -14.42 43.50 1.01
CA GLY A 87 -13.65 44.09 2.10
C GLY A 87 -13.05 43.09 3.05
N ALA A 88 -13.35 41.79 2.90
CA ALA A 88 -12.73 40.72 3.68
C ALA A 88 -11.59 39.98 2.92
N GLU A 89 -11.09 40.59 1.84
CA GLU A 89 -10.11 39.94 0.95
C GLU A 89 -8.64 40.17 1.35
N GLU A 90 -8.35 40.82 2.48
CA GLU A 90 -6.97 41.22 2.77
C GLU A 90 -6.22 40.42 3.84
N GLU A 91 -6.78 39.38 4.45
CA GLU A 91 -6.04 38.59 5.48
C GLU A 91 -6.17 37.06 5.42
N ALA A 92 -6.72 36.48 4.38
CA ALA A 92 -6.44 35.08 4.11
C ALA A 92 -5.36 35.05 3.03
N GLU A 93 -4.09 34.94 3.43
CA GLU A 93 -3.09 34.32 2.56
C GLU A 93 -3.69 32.98 2.16
N ALA A 94 -4.29 32.98 0.96
CA ALA A 94 -4.88 31.78 0.38
C ALA A 94 -3.75 30.75 0.34
N MET A 95 -3.82 29.76 1.19
CA MET A 95 -2.99 28.58 1.05
C MET A 95 -3.20 28.11 -0.38
N ASP A 96 -2.18 28.24 -1.24
CA ASP A 96 -2.25 27.78 -2.62
C ASP A 96 -2.80 26.35 -2.61
N PRO A 97 -3.93 26.09 -3.23
CA PRO A 97 -4.46 24.75 -3.28
C PRO A 97 -3.44 23.86 -3.99
N TYR A 98 -2.98 22.82 -3.29
CA TYR A 98 -2.06 21.85 -3.88
C TYR A 98 -2.74 21.08 -5.00
N GLY A 99 -2.04 20.95 -6.14
CA GLY A 99 -2.50 20.20 -7.31
C GLY A 99 -3.31 21.04 -8.31
N ASP A 100 -3.69 20.39 -9.41
CA ASP A 100 -4.56 20.99 -10.40
C ASP A 100 -6.00 21.00 -9.87
N LEU A 101 -6.63 22.16 -9.84
CA LEU A 101 -8.02 22.34 -9.39
C LEU A 101 -9.02 21.79 -10.43
N VAL A 102 -8.78 20.60 -10.93
CA VAL A 102 -9.71 19.90 -11.81
C VAL A 102 -10.66 19.01 -11.00
N PRO A 103 -11.91 18.84 -11.41
CA PRO A 103 -12.83 17.97 -10.71
C PRO A 103 -12.27 16.57 -10.51
N TYR A 104 -12.34 16.06 -9.28
CA TYR A 104 -11.88 14.72 -8.85
C TYR A 104 -10.35 14.48 -8.90
N ALA A 105 -9.54 15.49 -9.22
CA ALA A 105 -8.08 15.35 -9.21
C ALA A 105 -7.51 15.40 -7.79
N ASP A 106 -8.01 16.32 -6.97
CA ASP A 106 -7.57 16.49 -5.59
C ASP A 106 -8.64 16.03 -4.59
N PRO A 107 -8.23 15.47 -3.45
CA PRO A 107 -9.17 15.22 -2.36
C PRO A 107 -9.89 16.51 -1.92
N SER A 108 -11.18 16.42 -1.65
CA SER A 108 -12.01 17.58 -1.32
C SER A 108 -11.50 18.40 -0.12
N TRP A 109 -10.86 17.76 0.84
CA TRP A 109 -10.32 18.46 2.01
C TRP A 109 -9.10 19.33 1.68
N TYR A 110 -8.42 19.11 0.56
CA TYR A 110 -7.39 20.03 0.02
C TYR A 110 -8.00 21.36 -0.41
N GLN A 111 -9.27 21.33 -0.77
CA GLN A 111 -10.04 22.49 -1.22
C GLN A 111 -10.85 23.11 -0.07
N SER A 112 -10.39 22.94 1.17
CA SER A 112 -11.02 23.48 2.39
C SER A 112 -12.41 22.92 2.73
N TYR A 113 -12.82 21.80 2.15
CA TYR A 113 -14.02 21.10 2.59
C TYR A 113 -13.79 20.45 3.93
N HIS A 114 -14.66 20.75 4.89
CA HIS A 114 -14.57 20.15 6.23
C HIS A 114 -14.82 18.64 6.18
N THR A 115 -13.98 17.91 6.90
CA THR A 115 -14.09 16.46 7.05
C THR A 115 -13.81 16.09 8.51
N PRO A 116 -14.50 15.08 9.07
CA PRO A 116 -14.25 14.66 10.44
C PRO A 116 -12.92 13.92 10.63
N TYR A 117 -12.22 13.58 9.54
CA TYR A 117 -11.01 12.74 9.55
C TYR A 117 -9.72 13.55 9.50
N PHE A 118 -9.74 14.74 8.94
CA PHE A 118 -8.57 15.59 8.76
C PHE A 118 -8.68 16.87 9.58
N ASN A 119 -7.56 17.32 10.10
CA ASN A 119 -7.44 18.54 10.89
C ASN A 119 -6.15 19.28 10.55
N ASP A 120 -5.85 20.37 11.26
CA ASP A 120 -4.70 21.22 11.01
C ASP A 120 -3.35 20.49 11.06
N THR A 121 -3.22 19.43 11.88
CA THR A 121 -1.97 18.66 11.93
C THR A 121 -1.75 17.83 10.65
N HIS A 122 -2.82 17.37 10.03
CA HIS A 122 -2.77 16.70 8.74
C HIS A 122 -2.40 17.66 7.61
N ALA A 123 -2.98 18.86 7.60
CA ALA A 123 -2.64 19.90 6.64
C ALA A 123 -1.17 20.33 6.76
N ALA A 124 -0.70 20.55 8.00
CA ALA A 124 0.70 20.91 8.28
C ALA A 124 1.67 19.79 7.84
N LEU A 125 1.33 18.52 8.11
CA LEU A 125 2.14 17.38 7.66
C LEU A 125 2.23 17.33 6.14
N ARG A 126 1.10 17.45 5.45
CA ARG A 126 1.08 17.43 3.99
C ARG A 126 1.99 18.52 3.41
N ALA A 127 1.91 19.74 3.95
CA ALA A 127 2.75 20.84 3.50
C ALA A 127 4.25 20.54 3.72
N GLU A 128 4.62 20.04 4.91
CA GLU A 128 6.00 19.67 5.24
C GLU A 128 6.55 18.58 4.29
N ILE A 129 5.78 17.53 4.04
CA ILE A 129 6.23 16.44 3.17
C ILE A 129 6.28 16.90 1.72
N ARG A 130 5.27 17.65 1.27
CA ARG A 130 5.20 18.20 -0.09
C ARG A 130 6.45 19.00 -0.42
N GLU A 131 6.82 19.95 0.43
CA GLU A 131 8.02 20.76 0.27
C GLU A 131 9.27 19.88 0.13
N TRP A 132 9.44 18.93 1.03
CA TRP A 132 10.61 18.03 0.98
C TRP A 132 10.63 17.12 -0.25
N VAL A 133 9.50 16.59 -0.67
CA VAL A 133 9.39 15.73 -1.87
C VAL A 133 9.75 16.53 -3.12
N GLU A 134 9.21 17.75 -3.27
CA GLU A 134 9.50 18.61 -4.42
C GLU A 134 10.98 19.03 -4.49
N GLU A 135 11.60 19.30 -3.35
CA GLU A 135 12.99 19.75 -3.30
C GLU A 135 14.01 18.61 -3.42
N ALA A 136 13.78 17.52 -2.67
CA ALA A 136 14.79 16.48 -2.49
C ALA A 136 14.59 15.25 -3.37
N ILE A 137 13.34 14.91 -3.73
CA ILE A 137 13.01 13.67 -4.43
C ILE A 137 12.71 13.91 -5.90
N MET A 138 11.74 14.77 -6.20
CA MET A 138 11.25 14.97 -7.57
C MET A 138 12.34 15.27 -8.60
N PRO A 139 13.35 16.13 -8.32
CA PRO A 139 14.38 16.45 -9.31
C PRO A 139 15.25 15.26 -9.71
N ASN A 140 15.33 14.22 -8.86
CA ASN A 140 16.31 13.14 -8.99
C ASN A 140 15.68 11.75 -9.14
N VAL A 141 14.39 11.59 -8.85
CA VAL A 141 13.76 10.29 -8.73
C VAL A 141 13.81 9.45 -10.01
N THR A 142 13.72 10.09 -11.18
CA THR A 142 13.82 9.42 -12.49
C THR A 142 15.20 8.81 -12.67
N GLU A 143 16.28 9.54 -12.33
CA GLU A 143 17.64 9.03 -12.41
C GLU A 143 17.85 7.84 -11.45
N TRP A 144 17.32 7.91 -10.24
CA TRP A 144 17.40 6.79 -9.28
C TRP A 144 16.64 5.56 -9.75
N ASP A 145 15.51 5.75 -10.41
CA ASP A 145 14.69 4.66 -10.95
C ASP A 145 15.41 3.95 -12.11
N GLU A 146 16.02 4.72 -13.02
CA GLU A 146 16.85 4.18 -14.09
C GLU A 146 18.11 3.47 -13.56
N ALA A 147 18.78 4.05 -12.57
CA ALA A 147 19.93 3.47 -11.89
C ALA A 147 19.55 2.27 -11.00
N LYS A 148 18.25 2.02 -10.78
CA LYS A 148 17.70 0.97 -9.89
C LYS A 148 18.24 1.08 -8.46
N LYS A 149 18.56 2.28 -8.03
CA LYS A 149 19.15 2.54 -6.71
C LYS A 149 18.73 3.89 -6.15
N VAL A 150 18.08 3.88 -5.00
CA VAL A 150 17.83 5.08 -4.19
C VAL A 150 19.07 5.34 -3.32
N PRO A 151 19.61 6.57 -3.28
CA PRO A 151 20.77 6.91 -2.45
C PRO A 151 20.49 6.67 -0.96
N ASP A 152 21.51 6.19 -0.22
CA ASP A 152 21.40 5.97 1.22
C ASP A 152 21.14 7.26 2.01
N SER A 153 21.58 8.41 1.48
CA SER A 153 21.32 9.73 2.04
C SER A 153 19.82 10.05 2.16
N ILE A 154 19.00 9.55 1.24
CA ILE A 154 17.55 9.74 1.28
C ILE A 154 16.93 8.97 2.43
N TYR A 155 17.35 7.73 2.68
CA TYR A 155 16.90 6.98 3.86
C TYR A 155 17.29 7.67 5.17
N LYS A 156 18.50 8.16 5.26
CA LYS A 156 18.97 8.91 6.43
C LYS A 156 18.15 10.19 6.63
N ALA A 157 17.91 10.93 5.57
CA ALA A 157 17.07 12.12 5.61
C ALA A 157 15.64 11.82 6.07
N MET A 158 15.07 10.70 5.62
CA MET A 158 13.75 10.24 6.08
C MET A 158 13.77 9.82 7.56
N GLY A 159 14.83 9.15 7.99
CA GLY A 159 15.02 8.78 9.39
C GLY A 159 15.13 9.99 10.30
N GLU A 160 15.94 10.97 9.94
CA GLU A 160 16.13 12.22 10.68
C GLU A 160 14.84 13.02 10.79
N ARG A 161 14.02 13.05 9.74
CA ARG A 161 12.70 13.70 9.71
C ARG A 161 11.62 12.92 10.44
N GLY A 162 11.90 11.70 10.90
CA GLY A 162 10.91 10.84 11.54
C GLY A 162 9.95 10.13 10.56
N TYR A 163 10.11 10.30 9.26
CA TYR A 163 9.18 9.72 8.27
C TYR A 163 9.22 8.19 8.27
N LEU A 164 10.39 7.56 8.45
CA LEU A 164 10.47 6.10 8.54
C LEU A 164 9.67 5.55 9.73
N ALA A 165 9.72 6.19 10.88
CA ALA A 165 8.91 5.77 12.03
C ALA A 165 7.41 6.02 11.79
N GLY A 166 7.07 7.06 11.04
CA GLY A 166 5.68 7.37 10.65
C GLY A 166 5.03 6.36 9.73
N THR A 167 5.81 5.53 9.00
CA THR A 167 5.28 4.53 8.06
C THR A 167 5.15 3.12 8.66
N LEU A 168 5.27 2.98 9.97
CA LEU A 168 5.24 1.66 10.63
C LEU A 168 3.84 1.12 10.91
N GLY A 169 2.77 1.90 10.73
CA GLY A 169 1.44 1.48 11.15
C GLY A 169 1.30 1.31 12.67
N ILE A 170 2.14 2.00 13.46
CA ILE A 170 2.15 1.91 14.91
C ILE A 170 1.61 3.21 15.51
N HIS A 171 0.60 3.07 16.34
CA HIS A 171 -0.05 4.18 17.03
C HIS A 171 -0.08 3.90 18.55
N PRO A 172 0.32 4.84 19.39
CA PRO A 172 0.93 6.13 19.09
C PRO A 172 2.31 6.02 18.41
N TYR A 173 2.78 7.14 17.84
CA TYR A 173 4.07 7.22 17.16
C TYR A 173 5.22 6.63 18.01
N PRO A 174 6.07 5.75 17.49
CA PRO A 174 7.07 5.00 18.25
C PRO A 174 8.33 5.83 18.56
N LEU A 175 8.16 6.92 19.34
CA LEU A 175 9.18 7.92 19.59
C LEU A 175 10.47 7.36 20.22
N GLU A 176 10.33 6.41 21.17
CA GLU A 176 11.50 5.79 21.83
C GLU A 176 12.32 4.96 20.84
N LEU A 177 11.67 4.13 20.04
CA LEU A 177 12.34 3.33 19.01
C LEU A 177 12.98 4.21 17.93
N ALA A 178 12.36 5.33 17.62
CA ALA A 178 12.92 6.33 16.71
C ALA A 178 14.09 7.14 17.30
N GLY A 179 14.49 6.87 18.55
CA GLY A 179 15.56 7.60 19.22
C GLY A 179 15.24 9.08 19.41
N GLY A 180 13.98 9.42 19.65
CA GLY A 180 13.49 10.79 19.82
C GLY A 180 13.24 11.55 18.50
N ARG A 181 13.53 10.94 17.34
CA ARG A 181 13.25 11.56 16.04
C ARG A 181 11.75 11.55 15.79
N LYS A 182 11.23 12.67 15.35
CA LYS A 182 9.80 12.86 15.11
C LYS A 182 9.56 13.75 13.90
N VAL A 183 8.38 13.65 13.35
CA VAL A 183 7.90 14.57 12.33
C VAL A 183 7.75 15.97 12.95
N LYS A 184 8.22 16.99 12.26
CA LYS A 184 8.29 18.36 12.80
C LYS A 184 6.91 18.97 13.03
N SER A 185 6.01 18.80 12.07
CA SER A 185 4.68 19.43 12.05
C SER A 185 3.64 18.70 12.93
N VAL A 186 3.91 17.46 13.39
CA VAL A 186 2.92 16.67 14.13
C VAL A 186 3.48 16.21 15.47
N PRO A 187 2.82 16.57 16.59
CA PRO A 187 3.14 15.99 17.88
C PRO A 187 2.97 14.46 17.87
N PRO A 188 3.91 13.67 18.42
CA PRO A 188 3.86 12.20 18.39
C PRO A 188 2.56 11.60 18.92
N GLU A 189 1.97 12.22 19.94
CA GLU A 189 0.71 11.79 20.54
C GLU A 189 -0.53 12.07 19.68
N LYS A 190 -0.40 12.91 18.66
CA LYS A 190 -1.47 13.19 17.68
C LYS A 190 -1.33 12.39 16.39
N TRP A 191 -0.25 11.60 16.27
CA TRP A 191 -0.03 10.79 15.08
C TRP A 191 -1.06 9.68 14.98
N ASP A 192 -1.77 9.63 13.87
CA ASP A 192 -2.78 8.61 13.55
C ASP A 192 -2.57 8.02 12.14
N LEU A 193 -3.45 7.10 11.76
CA LEU A 193 -3.39 6.40 10.48
C LEU A 193 -3.53 7.35 9.28
N PHE A 194 -4.25 8.47 9.42
CA PHE A 194 -4.40 9.43 8.33
C PHE A 194 -3.11 10.22 8.09
N HIS A 195 -2.29 10.45 9.10
CA HIS A 195 -0.95 11.01 8.93
C HIS A 195 -0.06 10.05 8.12
N GLU A 196 -0.09 8.75 8.42
CA GLU A 196 0.64 7.73 7.64
C GLU A 196 0.16 7.67 6.19
N MET A 197 -1.16 7.74 5.98
CA MET A 197 -1.74 7.78 4.64
C MET A 197 -1.24 8.99 3.85
N LEU A 198 -1.20 10.18 4.46
CA LEU A 198 -0.71 11.39 3.81
C LEU A 198 0.78 11.31 3.46
N LEU A 199 1.60 10.75 4.37
CA LEU A 199 3.01 10.52 4.10
C LEU A 199 3.18 9.60 2.87
N THR A 200 2.39 8.53 2.79
CA THR A 200 2.39 7.61 1.66
C THR A 200 1.92 8.28 0.37
N ASP A 201 0.86 9.07 0.44
CA ASP A 201 0.29 9.79 -0.70
C ASP A 201 1.30 10.77 -1.31
N GLU A 202 1.92 11.61 -0.48
CA GLU A 202 2.91 12.59 -0.94
C GLU A 202 4.17 11.93 -1.52
N LEU A 203 4.66 10.83 -0.94
CA LEU A 203 5.76 10.06 -1.51
C LEU A 203 5.37 9.43 -2.86
N SER A 204 4.12 8.99 -2.99
CA SER A 204 3.62 8.36 -4.23
C SER A 204 3.47 9.33 -5.40
N ARG A 205 3.33 10.63 -5.13
CA ARG A 205 3.28 11.68 -6.16
C ARG A 205 4.54 11.70 -7.06
N THR A 206 5.64 11.17 -6.58
CA THR A 206 6.88 11.05 -7.37
C THR A 206 6.72 10.26 -8.67
N GLY A 207 5.66 9.46 -8.81
CA GLY A 207 5.41 8.61 -9.96
C GLY A 207 6.39 7.44 -10.13
N SER A 208 7.41 7.33 -9.26
CA SER A 208 8.38 6.24 -9.29
C SER A 208 7.94 5.08 -8.39
N GLY A 209 7.46 4.01 -9.02
CA GLY A 209 7.14 2.78 -8.31
C GLY A 209 8.35 2.15 -7.63
N GLY A 210 9.55 2.29 -8.23
CA GLY A 210 10.80 1.79 -7.67
C GLY A 210 11.16 2.49 -6.36
N PHE A 211 11.08 3.80 -6.30
CA PHE A 211 11.31 4.59 -5.08
C PHE A 211 10.29 4.25 -3.99
N VAL A 212 9.00 4.30 -4.32
CA VAL A 212 7.92 4.05 -3.35
C VAL A 212 7.99 2.65 -2.77
N TRP A 213 8.16 1.62 -3.61
CA TRP A 213 8.32 0.24 -3.14
C TRP A 213 9.56 0.04 -2.29
N ASN A 214 10.66 0.70 -2.64
CA ASN A 214 11.90 0.60 -1.89
C ASN A 214 11.72 1.12 -0.46
N VAL A 215 11.09 2.28 -0.30
CA VAL A 215 10.88 2.93 0.99
C VAL A 215 9.70 2.30 1.76
N LEU A 216 8.53 2.20 1.13
CA LEU A 216 7.31 1.76 1.82
C LEU A 216 7.14 0.24 1.80
N GLY A 217 7.35 -0.42 0.65
CA GLY A 217 7.10 -1.85 0.49
C GLY A 217 8.11 -2.72 1.25
N GLY A 218 9.40 -2.43 1.16
CA GLY A 218 10.43 -3.19 1.90
C GLY A 218 10.37 -2.93 3.40
N PHE A 219 10.35 -1.68 3.78
CA PHE A 219 10.39 -1.21 5.16
C PHE A 219 9.04 -1.31 5.87
N GLY A 220 7.98 -0.71 5.31
CA GLY A 220 6.65 -0.62 5.93
C GLY A 220 5.96 -1.98 6.10
N ILE A 221 6.38 -3.01 5.34
CA ILE A 221 5.89 -4.38 5.49
C ILE A 221 6.85 -5.22 6.35
N GLY A 222 8.15 -5.01 6.23
CA GLY A 222 9.17 -5.83 6.91
C GLY A 222 9.39 -5.47 8.38
N CYS A 223 9.30 -4.21 8.75
CA CYS A 223 9.61 -3.76 10.10
C CYS A 223 8.50 -4.01 11.14
N PRO A 224 7.20 -3.78 10.84
CA PRO A 224 6.13 -3.98 11.81
C PRO A 224 6.06 -5.37 12.45
N PRO A 225 6.23 -6.49 11.73
CA PRO A 225 6.29 -7.82 12.35
C PRO A 225 7.43 -7.97 13.36
N LEU A 226 8.61 -7.38 13.05
CA LEU A 226 9.74 -7.40 13.99
C LEU A 226 9.41 -6.62 15.27
N VAL A 227 8.81 -5.43 15.14
CA VAL A 227 8.43 -4.60 16.30
C VAL A 227 7.37 -5.30 17.14
N LYS A 228 6.38 -5.95 16.50
CA LYS A 228 5.24 -6.56 17.17
C LYS A 228 5.54 -7.92 17.81
N PHE A 229 6.36 -8.74 17.16
CA PHE A 229 6.58 -10.15 17.51
C PHE A 229 8.04 -10.46 17.86
N GLY A 230 8.97 -9.55 17.61
CA GLY A 230 10.39 -9.73 17.91
C GLY A 230 10.67 -9.78 19.42
N LYS A 231 11.74 -10.48 19.80
CA LYS A 231 12.25 -10.42 21.17
C LYS A 231 12.69 -8.99 21.48
N LYS A 232 12.38 -8.49 22.68
CA LYS A 232 12.64 -7.09 23.08
C LYS A 232 14.10 -6.68 22.86
N GLU A 233 15.06 -7.58 23.17
CA GLU A 233 16.49 -7.32 22.98
C GLU A 233 16.83 -7.11 21.49
N LEU A 234 16.20 -7.89 20.60
CA LEU A 234 16.40 -7.80 19.17
C LEU A 234 15.77 -6.50 18.63
N VAL A 235 14.55 -6.19 19.04
CA VAL A 235 13.84 -4.95 18.67
C VAL A 235 14.66 -3.72 19.07
N ASN A 236 15.07 -3.65 20.33
CA ASN A 236 15.83 -2.51 20.86
C ASN A 236 17.21 -2.34 20.21
N ARG A 237 17.79 -3.42 19.69
CA ARG A 237 19.09 -3.38 19.02
C ARG A 237 18.98 -2.97 17.55
N ILE A 238 17.98 -3.48 16.83
CA ILE A 238 17.93 -3.37 15.37
C ILE A 238 17.01 -2.26 14.89
N VAL A 239 15.84 -2.10 15.51
CA VAL A 239 14.83 -1.16 15.02
C VAL A 239 15.32 0.29 15.04
N PRO A 240 16.04 0.78 16.04
CA PRO A 240 16.57 2.16 16.00
C PRO A 240 17.48 2.44 14.81
N GLU A 241 18.30 1.46 14.39
CA GLU A 241 19.19 1.61 13.22
C GLU A 241 18.41 1.56 11.89
N ILE A 242 17.26 0.87 11.86
CA ILE A 242 16.35 0.88 10.72
C ILE A 242 15.62 2.22 10.64
N LEU A 243 15.13 2.72 11.78
CA LEU A 243 14.38 3.98 11.84
C LEU A 243 15.25 5.22 11.64
N SER A 244 16.59 5.10 11.84
CA SER A 244 17.54 6.15 11.46
C SER A 244 17.87 6.14 9.96
N GLY A 245 17.50 5.10 9.24
CA GLY A 245 17.89 4.91 7.85
C GLY A 245 19.30 4.34 7.64
N ASP A 246 19.99 3.92 8.71
CA ASP A 246 21.32 3.32 8.62
C ASP A 246 21.26 1.87 8.13
N LYS A 247 20.15 1.18 8.41
CA LYS A 247 19.90 -0.20 7.96
C LYS A 247 18.60 -0.32 7.21
N ARG A 248 18.54 -1.28 6.32
CA ARG A 248 17.34 -1.65 5.59
C ARG A 248 16.77 -2.95 6.13
N ILE A 249 15.50 -3.15 5.95
CA ILE A 249 14.79 -4.38 6.29
C ILE A 249 13.93 -4.80 5.12
N CYS A 250 13.74 -6.09 4.97
CA CYS A 250 12.80 -6.67 4.02
C CYS A 250 11.99 -7.79 4.65
N LEU A 251 10.83 -8.08 4.07
CA LEU A 251 10.02 -9.25 4.38
C LEU A 251 10.27 -10.33 3.35
N ALA A 252 10.94 -11.42 3.73
CA ALA A 252 11.30 -12.52 2.84
C ALA A 252 10.34 -13.70 3.02
N ILE A 253 9.21 -13.69 2.32
CA ILE A 253 8.22 -14.78 2.35
C ILE A 253 8.33 -15.63 1.09
N THR A 254 8.18 -15.02 -0.09
CA THR A 254 8.07 -15.71 -1.37
C THR A 254 9.29 -16.59 -1.69
N GLU A 255 9.01 -17.79 -2.15
CA GLU A 255 9.98 -18.78 -2.63
C GLU A 255 9.68 -19.17 -4.08
N PRO A 256 10.60 -19.84 -4.79
CA PRO A 256 10.34 -20.29 -6.16
C PRO A 256 9.04 -21.07 -6.33
N ASP A 257 8.72 -21.93 -5.36
CA ASP A 257 7.55 -22.81 -5.39
C ASP A 257 6.41 -22.39 -4.46
N ALA A 258 6.55 -21.30 -3.72
CA ALA A 258 5.58 -20.81 -2.75
C ALA A 258 5.43 -19.28 -2.81
N GLY A 259 4.35 -18.80 -3.41
CA GLY A 259 3.94 -17.39 -3.43
C GLY A 259 2.78 -17.15 -2.47
N SER A 260 1.54 -17.13 -2.99
CA SER A 260 0.34 -17.01 -2.15
C SER A 260 0.12 -18.22 -1.23
N ASP A 261 0.68 -19.36 -1.56
CA ASP A 261 0.63 -20.56 -0.73
C ASP A 261 1.75 -20.56 0.31
N VAL A 262 1.68 -19.66 1.26
CA VAL A 262 2.66 -19.51 2.35
C VAL A 262 2.71 -20.73 3.29
N ALA A 263 1.72 -21.60 3.26
CA ALA A 263 1.71 -22.83 4.05
C ALA A 263 2.75 -23.86 3.56
N ASN A 264 3.18 -23.74 2.30
CA ASN A 264 4.17 -24.64 1.67
C ASN A 264 5.56 -24.01 1.52
N LEU A 265 5.93 -23.08 2.38
CA LEU A 265 7.29 -22.55 2.43
C LEU A 265 8.28 -23.69 2.69
N GLY A 266 9.32 -23.80 1.87
CA GLY A 266 10.36 -24.83 1.96
C GLY A 266 11.62 -24.39 2.69
N CYS A 267 11.82 -23.07 2.94
CA CYS A 267 12.95 -22.59 3.74
C CYS A 267 12.85 -23.12 5.17
N GLU A 268 13.91 -23.73 5.64
CA GLU A 268 14.01 -24.36 6.95
C GLU A 268 15.14 -23.72 7.77
N ALA A 269 14.88 -23.49 9.06
CA ALA A 269 15.89 -23.03 10.02
C ALA A 269 16.05 -24.09 11.13
N LYS A 270 17.24 -24.69 11.23
CA LYS A 270 17.59 -25.69 12.26
C LYS A 270 18.50 -25.07 13.31
N LEU A 271 18.10 -25.18 14.57
CA LEU A 271 18.95 -24.75 15.69
C LEU A 271 20.22 -25.63 15.76
N THR A 272 21.38 -24.98 15.97
CA THR A 272 22.65 -25.68 16.18
C THR A 272 22.64 -26.42 17.52
N GLU A 273 23.51 -27.44 17.67
CA GLU A 273 23.61 -28.27 18.89
C GLU A 273 23.93 -27.42 20.13
N ASP A 274 24.71 -26.35 19.97
CA ASP A 274 25.03 -25.40 21.04
C ASP A 274 23.90 -24.44 21.41
N GLY A 275 22.77 -24.47 20.65
CA GLY A 275 21.61 -23.63 20.90
C GLY A 275 21.80 -22.13 20.63
N LYS A 276 22.90 -21.71 19.99
CA LYS A 276 23.27 -20.32 19.82
C LYS A 276 22.98 -19.76 18.42
N HIS A 277 22.90 -20.62 17.42
CA HIS A 277 22.77 -20.23 16.02
C HIS A 277 21.67 -21.03 15.31
N TYR A 278 21.23 -20.54 14.18
CA TYR A 278 20.37 -21.27 13.23
C TYR A 278 21.12 -21.47 11.92
N ILE A 279 21.04 -22.68 11.40
CA ILE A 279 21.45 -23.01 10.04
C ILE A 279 20.18 -22.86 9.19
N VAL A 280 20.20 -21.92 8.25
CA VAL A 280 19.05 -21.63 7.38
C VAL A 280 19.37 -22.15 5.99
N ASN A 281 18.48 -23.00 5.45
CA ASN A 281 18.57 -23.55 4.10
C ASN A 281 17.29 -23.24 3.33
N GLY A 282 17.44 -22.83 2.07
CA GLY A 282 16.34 -22.52 1.18
C GLY A 282 16.65 -21.33 0.28
N GLU A 283 15.69 -20.98 -0.58
CA GLU A 283 15.80 -19.90 -1.53
C GLU A 283 14.58 -18.97 -1.40
N LYS A 284 14.83 -17.66 -1.39
CA LYS A 284 13.77 -16.63 -1.42
C LYS A 284 13.79 -15.92 -2.76
N LYS A 285 12.61 -15.47 -3.23
CA LYS A 285 12.44 -14.87 -4.55
C LYS A 285 11.58 -13.60 -4.47
N TRP A 286 11.91 -12.62 -5.31
CA TRP A 286 11.16 -11.37 -5.42
C TRP A 286 11.11 -10.54 -4.14
N ILE A 287 12.19 -10.56 -3.37
CA ILE A 287 12.24 -9.86 -2.07
C ILE A 287 12.62 -8.40 -2.30
N THR A 288 11.67 -7.50 -2.05
CA THR A 288 11.92 -6.06 -2.08
C THR A 288 13.01 -5.69 -1.07
N ASN A 289 14.02 -4.95 -1.49
CA ASN A 289 15.23 -4.62 -0.69
C ASN A 289 16.15 -5.80 -0.33
N GLY A 290 15.93 -7.00 -0.87
CA GLY A 290 16.70 -8.20 -0.52
C GLY A 290 18.15 -8.23 -1.04
N ILE A 291 18.55 -7.25 -1.84
CA ILE A 291 19.89 -7.15 -2.43
C ILE A 291 20.77 -6.05 -1.78
N TRP A 292 20.26 -5.37 -0.77
CA TRP A 292 20.94 -4.26 -0.08
C TRP A 292 21.61 -4.68 1.22
#